data_cc2efaa342c51516f85a22900c383e92
#
_entry.id   cc2efaa342c51516f85a22900c383e92
#
_cell.length_a   1.000
_cell.length_b   1.000
_cell.length_c   1.000
_cell.angle_alpha   90.00
_cell.angle_beta   90.00
_cell.angle_gamma   90.00
#
_symmetry.space_group_name_H-M   'P 1'
#
loop_
_entity.id
_entity.type
_entity.pdbx_description
1 polymer ?
#
loop_
_entity_poly.entity_id
_entity_poly.type
_entity_poly.pdbx_seq_one_letter_code
_entity_poly.pdbx_strand_id
1 'polypeptide(L)'
;AEVKDVCKWILWESGLELGVYAASIQELYVAKGRGEIPHKTIPAINIRGLTYDIARALIRSVKRNRVGAFVFEIARSEIDYTMQSPSEYAAVVIAAAIREGYHGHIFLQGDHFQISRDKYEKDPQKELLSLKQLIKDSVDAGFYNIDIDASTMVDMDKPTAYEQQENNIRLTAEILSYIRGIEPREITISIGGEIGEIGGENSTDEELKEYLNGLQ
;
A
#
# COMPACT_ATOMS: atom_id res chain seq x y z
N ALA A 1 17.83 7.80 17.82
CA ALA A 1 16.64 8.27 17.11
C ALA A 1 17.05 9.45 16.19
N GLU A 2 17.54 10.54 16.71
CA GLU A 2 17.84 11.78 15.97
C GLU A 2 18.79 11.58 14.77
N VAL A 3 19.88 10.82 14.90
CA VAL A 3 20.83 10.57 13.82
C VAL A 3 20.18 9.76 12.68
N LYS A 4 19.40 8.73 13.03
CA LYS A 4 18.65 7.94 12.04
C LYS A 4 17.67 8.81 11.24
N ASP A 5 16.96 9.70 11.91
CA ASP A 5 15.96 10.56 11.26
C ASP A 5 16.60 11.59 10.34
N VAL A 6 17.73 12.15 10.74
CA VAL A 6 18.55 13.03 9.87
C VAL A 6 19.06 12.26 8.65
N CYS A 7 19.54 11.01 8.81
CA CYS A 7 19.99 10.21 7.68
C CYS A 7 18.86 9.90 6.69
N LYS A 8 17.66 9.56 7.18
CA LYS A 8 16.49 9.35 6.33
C LYS A 8 16.09 10.60 5.55
N TRP A 9 16.09 11.74 6.23
CA TRP A 9 15.83 13.04 5.59
C TRP A 9 16.87 13.36 4.51
N ILE A 10 18.17 13.18 4.78
CA ILE A 10 19.22 13.38 3.77
C ILE A 10 19.01 12.47 2.56
N LEU A 11 18.66 11.20 2.76
CA LEU A 11 18.38 10.26 1.67
C LEU A 11 17.17 10.72 0.84
N TRP A 12 16.12 11.19 1.50
CA TRP A 12 14.92 11.71 0.84
C TRP A 12 15.25 12.91 -0.05
N GLU A 13 15.88 13.95 0.51
CA GLU A 13 16.28 15.16 -0.23
C GLU A 13 17.26 14.83 -1.37
N SER A 14 18.23 13.96 -1.11
CA SER A 14 19.15 13.50 -2.16
C SER A 14 18.42 12.74 -3.27
N GLY A 15 17.38 11.98 -2.92
CA GLY A 15 16.52 11.32 -3.90
C GLY A 15 15.85 12.33 -4.82
N LEU A 16 15.20 13.33 -4.25
CA LEU A 16 14.51 14.39 -5.00
C LEU A 16 15.49 15.12 -5.95
N GLU A 17 16.64 15.54 -5.45
CA GLU A 17 17.68 16.21 -6.25
C GLU A 17 18.23 15.33 -7.39
N LEU A 18 18.27 14.02 -7.20
CA LEU A 18 18.72 13.06 -8.18
C LEU A 18 17.60 12.50 -9.06
N GLY A 19 16.39 13.05 -8.96
CA GLY A 19 15.27 12.66 -9.80
C GLY A 19 14.63 11.32 -9.41
N VAL A 20 14.65 10.97 -8.13
CA VAL A 20 13.97 9.79 -7.56
C VAL A 20 12.81 10.28 -6.68
N TYR A 21 11.58 9.95 -7.04
CA TYR A 21 10.37 10.49 -6.39
C TYR A 21 9.48 9.36 -5.88
N ALA A 22 9.07 9.42 -4.62
CA ALA A 22 7.92 8.63 -4.18
C ALA A 22 6.64 9.15 -4.85
N ALA A 23 5.81 8.26 -5.36
CA ALA A 23 4.65 8.63 -6.17
C ALA A 23 3.44 7.72 -5.93
N SER A 24 2.26 8.26 -6.23
CA SER A 24 1.04 7.48 -6.36
C SER A 24 0.93 6.87 -7.75
N ILE A 25 0.47 5.62 -7.83
CA ILE A 25 0.19 4.92 -9.09
C ILE A 25 -1.22 5.22 -9.62
N GLN A 26 -2.01 6.03 -8.92
CA GLN A 26 -3.41 6.29 -9.20
C GLN A 26 -3.68 6.70 -10.65
N GLU A 27 -2.92 7.67 -11.16
CA GLU A 27 -3.08 8.15 -12.54
C GLU A 27 -2.86 7.05 -13.58
N LEU A 28 -1.89 6.17 -13.33
CA LEU A 28 -1.61 5.03 -14.21
C LEU A 28 -2.77 4.04 -14.22
N TYR A 29 -3.37 3.77 -13.06
CA TYR A 29 -4.53 2.88 -12.96
C TYR A 29 -5.79 3.49 -13.58
N VAL A 30 -6.00 4.80 -13.40
CA VAL A 30 -7.10 5.52 -14.07
C VAL A 30 -6.94 5.47 -15.59
N ALA A 31 -5.75 5.78 -16.10
CA ALA A 31 -5.45 5.70 -17.55
C ALA A 31 -5.65 4.27 -18.10
N LYS A 32 -5.24 3.26 -17.33
CA LYS A 32 -5.48 1.86 -17.68
C LYS A 32 -6.96 1.51 -17.71
N GLY A 33 -7.73 1.96 -16.73
CA GLY A 33 -9.18 1.75 -16.66
C GLY A 33 -9.94 2.42 -17.83
N ARG A 34 -9.41 3.55 -18.33
CA ARG A 34 -9.95 4.25 -19.51
C ARG A 34 -9.49 3.66 -20.85
N GLY A 35 -8.62 2.64 -20.84
CA GLY A 35 -8.06 2.06 -22.06
C GLY A 35 -7.04 2.95 -22.78
N GLU A 36 -6.51 3.99 -22.11
CA GLU A 36 -5.53 4.93 -22.68
C GLU A 36 -4.14 4.31 -22.79
N ILE A 37 -3.87 3.26 -22.01
CA ILE A 37 -2.62 2.53 -22.03
C ILE A 37 -2.87 1.02 -22.22
N PRO A 38 -1.92 0.28 -22.82
CA PRO A 38 -2.06 -1.17 -23.03
C PRO A 38 -2.27 -1.93 -21.71
N HIS A 39 -3.05 -3.01 -21.79
CA HIS A 39 -3.18 -3.95 -20.69
C HIS A 39 -1.84 -4.64 -20.41
N LYS A 40 -1.11 -4.11 -19.42
CA LYS A 40 0.13 -4.70 -18.91
C LYS A 40 -0.02 -4.96 -17.43
N THR A 41 0.54 -6.06 -16.97
CA THR A 41 0.68 -6.34 -15.54
C THR A 41 1.77 -5.42 -14.97
N ILE A 42 1.45 -4.76 -13.86
CA ILE A 42 2.41 -3.99 -13.08
C ILE A 42 2.85 -4.90 -11.94
N PRO A 43 4.12 -5.33 -11.89
CA PRO A 43 4.57 -6.19 -10.81
C PRO A 43 4.64 -5.41 -9.50
N ALA A 44 4.10 -6.00 -8.43
CA ALA A 44 4.23 -5.56 -7.07
C ALA A 44 5.04 -6.60 -6.29
N ILE A 45 6.05 -6.16 -5.56
CA ILE A 45 7.04 -7.04 -4.97
C ILE A 45 7.22 -6.71 -3.49
N ASN A 46 6.82 -7.67 -2.62
CA ASN A 46 7.08 -7.60 -1.20
C ASN A 46 8.57 -7.88 -0.91
N ILE A 47 9.21 -6.98 -0.17
CA ILE A 47 10.58 -7.18 0.30
C ILE A 47 10.58 -7.27 1.84
N ARG A 48 10.76 -8.48 2.34
CA ARG A 48 10.63 -8.84 3.76
C ARG A 48 11.93 -8.86 4.54
N GLY A 49 13.06 -8.59 3.89
CA GLY A 49 14.37 -8.60 4.51
C GLY A 49 15.46 -8.32 3.50
N LEU A 50 16.66 -7.97 3.95
CA LEU A 50 17.77 -7.53 3.09
C LEU A 50 17.31 -6.45 2.09
N THR A 51 16.45 -5.56 2.55
CA THR A 51 15.67 -4.64 1.69
C THR A 51 16.57 -3.84 0.75
N TYR A 52 17.71 -3.36 1.22
CA TYR A 52 18.65 -2.61 0.40
C TYR A 52 19.19 -3.44 -0.77
N ASP A 53 19.67 -4.64 -0.51
CA ASP A 53 20.31 -5.47 -1.55
C ASP A 53 19.29 -6.03 -2.55
N ILE A 54 18.11 -6.42 -2.05
CA ILE A 54 17.02 -6.90 -2.92
C ILE A 54 16.47 -5.75 -3.76
N ALA A 55 16.24 -4.58 -3.19
CA ALA A 55 15.79 -3.40 -3.94
C ALA A 55 16.80 -3.01 -5.04
N ARG A 56 18.09 -3.04 -4.74
CA ARG A 56 19.14 -2.82 -5.75
C ARG A 56 19.09 -3.85 -6.87
N ALA A 57 18.97 -5.13 -6.52
CA ALA A 57 18.88 -6.20 -7.51
C ALA A 57 17.65 -6.04 -8.41
N LEU A 58 16.51 -5.70 -7.81
CA LEU A 58 15.26 -5.43 -8.53
C LEU A 58 15.42 -4.25 -9.48
N ILE A 59 15.95 -3.12 -9.01
CA ILE A 59 16.15 -1.92 -9.83
C ILE A 59 17.10 -2.21 -11.01
N ARG A 60 18.18 -2.95 -10.80
CA ARG A 60 19.05 -3.39 -11.91
C ARG A 60 18.28 -4.23 -12.93
N SER A 61 17.43 -5.15 -12.47
CA SER A 61 16.59 -5.97 -13.34
C SER A 61 15.60 -5.14 -14.15
N VAL A 62 14.92 -4.21 -13.47
CA VAL A 62 13.98 -3.25 -14.08
C VAL A 62 14.66 -2.43 -15.18
N LYS A 63 15.81 -1.86 -14.89
CA LYS A 63 16.61 -1.07 -15.89
C LYS A 63 17.03 -1.94 -17.07
N ARG A 64 17.57 -3.14 -16.80
CA ARG A 64 18.04 -4.07 -17.83
C ARG A 64 16.92 -4.53 -18.77
N ASN A 65 15.74 -4.81 -18.21
CA ASN A 65 14.60 -5.33 -18.95
C ASN A 65 13.65 -4.22 -19.44
N ARG A 66 13.97 -2.95 -19.19
CA ARG A 66 13.13 -1.80 -19.55
C ARG A 66 11.69 -1.95 -19.04
N VAL A 67 11.55 -2.40 -17.82
CA VAL A 67 10.24 -2.47 -17.14
C VAL A 67 9.75 -1.05 -16.91
N GLY A 68 8.50 -0.77 -17.20
CA GLY A 68 7.89 0.53 -16.99
C GLY A 68 7.60 0.80 -15.51
N ALA A 69 6.38 0.59 -15.07
CA ALA A 69 6.01 0.71 -13.67
C ALA A 69 6.21 -0.60 -12.90
N PHE A 70 6.58 -0.49 -11.64
CA PHE A 70 6.66 -1.59 -10.67
C PHE A 70 6.50 -1.02 -9.26
N VAL A 71 6.04 -1.83 -8.32
CA VAL A 71 5.71 -1.41 -6.96
C VAL A 71 6.60 -2.15 -5.96
N PHE A 72 7.14 -1.44 -5.00
CA PHE A 72 7.73 -2.00 -3.79
C PHE A 72 6.67 -2.02 -2.71
N GLU A 73 6.46 -3.16 -2.07
CA GLU A 73 5.42 -3.25 -1.07
C GLU A 73 5.88 -3.98 0.20
N ILE A 74 5.19 -3.68 1.29
CA ILE A 74 5.36 -4.33 2.57
C ILE A 74 4.02 -4.36 3.31
N ALA A 75 3.67 -5.52 3.87
CA ALA A 75 2.44 -5.72 4.60
C ALA A 75 2.55 -5.26 6.07
N ARG A 76 1.40 -4.96 6.69
CA ARG A 76 1.34 -4.60 8.11
C ARG A 76 2.05 -5.62 9.01
N SER A 77 1.77 -6.90 8.80
CA SER A 77 2.41 -7.98 9.56
C SER A 77 3.91 -8.07 9.31
N GLU A 78 4.35 -7.77 8.09
CA GLU A 78 5.76 -7.78 7.70
C GLU A 78 6.54 -6.63 8.34
N ILE A 79 5.95 -5.45 8.46
CA ILE A 79 6.47 -4.32 9.22
C ILE A 79 6.73 -4.75 10.68
N ASP A 80 5.74 -5.44 11.27
CA ASP A 80 5.80 -5.86 12.67
C ASP A 80 6.96 -6.86 12.91
N TYR A 81 7.04 -7.96 12.14
CA TYR A 81 8.06 -8.99 12.42
C TYR A 81 9.45 -8.64 11.89
N THR A 82 9.59 -7.79 10.88
CA THR A 82 10.89 -7.30 10.41
C THR A 82 11.40 -6.13 11.25
N MET A 83 10.54 -5.51 12.05
CA MET A 83 10.80 -4.27 12.79
C MET A 83 11.29 -3.13 11.87
N GLN A 84 10.95 -3.16 10.61
CA GLN A 84 11.31 -2.15 9.62
C GLN A 84 10.14 -1.18 9.45
N SER A 85 10.26 0.01 10.03
CA SER A 85 9.23 1.04 9.92
C SER A 85 9.04 1.50 8.46
N PRO A 86 7.86 2.06 8.09
CA PRO A 86 7.64 2.63 6.76
C PRO A 86 8.73 3.63 6.34
N SER A 87 9.14 4.50 7.26
CA SER A 87 10.19 5.50 7.01
C SER A 87 11.57 4.88 6.77
N GLU A 88 11.88 3.75 7.41
CA GLU A 88 13.13 3.02 7.15
C GLU A 88 13.07 2.28 5.81
N TYR A 89 11.95 1.63 5.51
CA TYR A 89 11.72 0.96 4.24
C TYR A 89 11.86 1.92 3.06
N ALA A 90 11.16 3.06 3.10
CA ALA A 90 11.24 4.10 2.07
C ALA A 90 12.67 4.62 1.87
N ALA A 91 13.35 4.99 2.96
CA ALA A 91 14.72 5.50 2.91
C ALA A 91 15.69 4.48 2.28
N VAL A 92 15.53 3.21 2.62
CA VAL A 92 16.37 2.12 2.08
C VAL A 92 16.11 1.88 0.60
N VAL A 93 14.86 1.92 0.16
CA VAL A 93 14.49 1.79 -1.27
C VAL A 93 15.02 2.99 -2.08
N ILE A 94 14.88 4.22 -1.55
CA ILE A 94 15.43 5.42 -2.18
C ILE A 94 16.95 5.34 -2.28
N ALA A 95 17.64 4.93 -1.21
CA ALA A 95 19.09 4.74 -1.22
C ALA A 95 19.52 3.70 -2.27
N ALA A 96 18.77 2.63 -2.43
CA ALA A 96 19.01 1.63 -3.46
C ALA A 96 18.83 2.22 -4.88
N ALA A 97 17.79 3.03 -5.09
CA ALA A 97 17.53 3.72 -6.35
C ALA A 97 18.65 4.68 -6.72
N ILE A 98 19.09 5.52 -5.78
CA ILE A 98 20.23 6.43 -5.95
C ILE A 98 21.48 5.62 -6.32
N ARG A 99 21.77 4.56 -5.57
CA ARG A 99 22.97 3.73 -5.79
C ARG A 99 23.01 3.10 -7.16
N GLU A 100 21.87 2.69 -7.70
CA GLU A 100 21.76 2.07 -9.02
C GLU A 100 21.56 3.08 -10.16
N GLY A 101 21.60 4.39 -9.87
CA GLY A 101 21.37 5.45 -10.86
C GLY A 101 20.02 5.32 -11.53
N TYR A 102 18.99 5.05 -10.73
CA TYR A 102 17.60 5.06 -11.18
C TYR A 102 17.09 6.51 -11.16
N HIS A 103 16.29 6.86 -12.14
CA HIS A 103 15.59 8.14 -12.21
C HIS A 103 14.13 7.88 -12.52
N GLY A 104 13.23 8.50 -11.77
CA GLY A 104 11.79 8.37 -11.96
C GLY A 104 11.04 8.03 -10.69
N HIS A 105 9.81 7.58 -10.87
CA HIS A 105 8.88 7.30 -9.79
C HIS A 105 9.21 6.00 -9.07
N ILE A 106 9.16 6.05 -7.75
CA ILE A 106 9.17 4.90 -6.85
C ILE A 106 7.76 4.78 -6.28
N PHE A 107 7.09 3.69 -6.58
CA PHE A 107 5.79 3.36 -6.01
C PHE A 107 6.01 2.50 -4.77
N LEU A 108 5.71 3.07 -3.60
CA LEU A 108 5.72 2.38 -2.32
C LEU A 108 4.29 2.06 -1.93
N GLN A 109 4.00 0.82 -1.58
CA GLN A 109 2.66 0.36 -1.23
C GLN A 109 2.64 -0.29 0.15
N GLY A 110 1.67 0.14 0.96
CA GLY A 110 1.23 -0.63 2.12
C GLY A 110 0.32 -1.75 1.64
N ASP A 111 0.86 -2.96 1.62
CA ASP A 111 0.17 -4.18 1.19
C ASP A 111 -0.58 -4.78 2.37
N HIS A 112 -1.83 -5.19 2.20
CA HIS A 112 -2.66 -5.74 3.26
C HIS A 112 -2.53 -4.95 4.59
N PHE A 113 -2.87 -3.66 4.58
CA PHE A 113 -3.03 -2.91 5.82
C PHE A 113 -4.30 -3.40 6.52
N GLN A 114 -4.16 -4.62 7.04
CA GLN A 114 -5.23 -5.48 7.49
C GLN A 114 -5.73 -5.10 8.88
N ILE A 115 -7.05 -5.14 9.04
CA ILE A 115 -7.71 -5.10 10.34
C ILE A 115 -7.62 -6.51 10.96
N SER A 116 -7.04 -6.62 12.15
CA SER A 116 -7.03 -7.88 12.87
C SER A 116 -8.38 -8.13 13.54
N ARG A 117 -9.11 -9.17 13.12
CA ARG A 117 -10.39 -9.54 13.72
C ARG A 117 -10.28 -9.71 15.24
N ASP A 118 -9.31 -10.47 15.71
CA ASP A 118 -9.12 -10.73 17.14
C ASP A 118 -8.86 -9.47 17.97
N LYS A 119 -8.14 -8.49 17.42
CA LYS A 119 -7.89 -7.22 18.10
C LYS A 119 -9.09 -6.32 18.03
N TYR A 120 -9.78 -6.30 16.90
CA TYR A 120 -10.97 -5.50 16.68
C TYR A 120 -12.12 -5.96 17.59
N GLU A 121 -12.36 -7.26 17.71
CA GLU A 121 -13.41 -7.80 18.61
C GLU A 121 -13.14 -7.49 20.09
N LYS A 122 -11.88 -7.39 20.49
CA LYS A 122 -11.49 -7.03 21.87
C LYS A 122 -11.61 -5.53 22.14
N ASP A 123 -11.15 -4.70 21.21
CA ASP A 123 -11.15 -3.23 21.33
C ASP A 123 -11.11 -2.60 19.92
N PRO A 124 -12.30 -2.37 19.33
CA PRO A 124 -12.40 -1.78 17.98
C PRO A 124 -11.68 -0.44 17.83
N GLN A 125 -11.81 0.43 18.83
CA GLN A 125 -11.22 1.76 18.78
C GLN A 125 -9.69 1.69 18.76
N LYS A 126 -9.13 0.85 19.62
CA LYS A 126 -7.67 0.67 19.71
C LYS A 126 -7.09 0.09 18.41
N GLU A 127 -7.76 -0.90 17.82
CA GLU A 127 -7.31 -1.50 16.56
C GLU A 127 -7.35 -0.49 15.42
N LEU A 128 -8.44 0.26 15.27
CA LEU A 128 -8.55 1.30 14.25
C LEU A 128 -7.58 2.45 14.44
N LEU A 129 -7.33 2.89 15.69
CA LEU A 129 -6.32 3.90 15.98
C LEU A 129 -4.92 3.40 15.62
N SER A 130 -4.59 2.15 15.93
CA SER A 130 -3.31 1.54 15.56
C SER A 130 -3.12 1.48 14.04
N LEU A 131 -4.15 1.10 13.29
CA LEU A 131 -4.11 1.08 11.83
C LEU A 131 -3.99 2.48 11.25
N LYS A 132 -4.78 3.44 11.73
CA LYS A 132 -4.72 4.85 11.29
C LYS A 132 -3.34 5.46 11.57
N GLN A 133 -2.71 5.12 12.70
CA GLN A 133 -1.35 5.58 12.98
C GLN A 133 -0.33 4.99 12.00
N LEU A 134 -0.41 3.69 11.71
CA LEU A 134 0.45 3.05 10.71
C LEU A 134 0.28 3.70 9.33
N ILE A 135 -0.96 3.95 8.91
CA ILE A 135 -1.28 4.63 7.65
C ILE A 135 -0.65 6.02 7.62
N LYS A 136 -0.80 6.80 8.71
CA LYS A 136 -0.20 8.13 8.80
C LYS A 136 1.32 8.07 8.66
N ASP A 137 1.97 7.20 9.42
CA ASP A 137 3.42 7.02 9.37
C ASP A 137 3.90 6.60 7.97
N SER A 138 3.08 5.81 7.27
CA SER A 138 3.35 5.37 5.89
C SER A 138 3.20 6.52 4.90
N VAL A 139 2.12 7.30 4.98
CA VAL A 139 1.90 8.48 4.13
C VAL A 139 3.01 9.52 4.33
N ASP A 140 3.39 9.78 5.58
CA ASP A 140 4.51 10.68 5.92
C ASP A 140 5.86 10.17 5.35
N ALA A 141 5.98 8.86 5.14
CA ALA A 141 7.16 8.22 4.55
C ALA A 141 7.11 8.08 3.02
N GLY A 142 6.05 8.58 2.36
CA GLY A 142 5.92 8.51 0.90
C GLY A 142 5.21 7.26 0.36
N PHE A 143 4.53 6.50 1.21
CA PHE A 143 3.64 5.43 0.75
C PHE A 143 2.35 6.06 0.24
N TYR A 144 2.32 6.34 -1.06
CA TYR A 144 1.16 6.93 -1.71
C TYR A 144 0.29 5.90 -2.43
N ASN A 145 0.44 4.63 -2.03
CA ASN A 145 -0.38 3.51 -2.46
C ASN A 145 -0.66 2.66 -1.21
N ILE A 146 -1.93 2.47 -0.89
CA ILE A 146 -2.34 1.76 0.33
C ILE A 146 -3.45 0.80 -0.01
N ASP A 147 -3.25 -0.44 0.37
CA ASP A 147 -4.25 -1.50 0.27
C ASP A 147 -4.90 -1.72 1.64
N ILE A 148 -6.19 -1.37 1.72
CA ILE A 148 -6.99 -1.50 2.93
C ILE A 148 -7.55 -2.92 2.94
N ASP A 149 -7.21 -3.69 3.96
CA ASP A 149 -7.71 -5.05 4.10
C ASP A 149 -8.61 -5.19 5.34
N ALA A 150 -9.90 -5.11 5.11
CA ALA A 150 -10.94 -5.41 6.10
C ALA A 150 -11.67 -6.74 5.79
N SER A 151 -11.14 -7.56 4.86
CA SER A 151 -11.73 -8.84 4.48
C SER A 151 -11.82 -9.85 5.63
N THR A 152 -10.97 -9.71 6.64
CA THR A 152 -11.09 -10.48 7.89
C THR A 152 -12.43 -10.31 8.60
N MET A 153 -13.19 -9.26 8.27
CA MET A 153 -14.48 -8.94 8.89
C MET A 153 -15.68 -9.43 8.07
N VAL A 154 -15.43 -10.11 6.95
CA VAL A 154 -16.48 -10.76 6.14
C VAL A 154 -17.12 -11.87 6.94
N ASP A 155 -18.47 -11.95 6.90
CA ASP A 155 -19.26 -12.92 7.62
C ASP A 155 -20.02 -13.83 6.64
N MET A 156 -19.45 -14.98 6.34
CA MET A 156 -20.02 -15.95 5.38
C MET A 156 -21.31 -16.62 5.85
N ASP A 157 -21.68 -16.47 7.12
CA ASP A 157 -22.96 -17.01 7.65
C ASP A 157 -24.17 -16.14 7.25
N LYS A 158 -23.94 -14.98 6.64
CA LYS A 158 -25.00 -14.10 6.16
C LYS A 158 -25.60 -14.57 4.83
N PRO A 159 -26.92 -14.31 4.61
CA PRO A 159 -27.63 -14.87 3.47
C PRO A 159 -27.31 -14.22 2.11
N THR A 160 -26.82 -12.99 2.07
CA THR A 160 -26.54 -12.26 0.83
C THR A 160 -25.10 -11.76 0.78
N ALA A 161 -24.54 -11.61 -0.43
CA ALA A 161 -23.19 -11.09 -0.63
C ALA A 161 -22.99 -9.70 0.02
N TYR A 162 -24.00 -8.83 -0.06
CA TYR A 162 -23.96 -7.52 0.61
C TYR A 162 -23.84 -7.65 2.13
N GLU A 163 -24.71 -8.46 2.75
CA GLU A 163 -24.70 -8.65 4.22
C GLU A 163 -23.40 -9.32 4.68
N GLN A 164 -22.84 -10.22 3.87
CA GLN A 164 -21.52 -10.82 4.15
C GLN A 164 -20.40 -9.77 4.15
N GLN A 165 -20.47 -8.81 3.24
CA GLN A 165 -19.47 -7.77 3.05
C GLN A 165 -19.72 -6.49 3.89
N GLU A 166 -20.83 -6.35 4.58
CA GLU A 166 -21.26 -5.10 5.24
C GLU A 166 -20.17 -4.51 6.16
N ASN A 167 -19.56 -5.33 7.01
CA ASN A 167 -18.50 -4.88 7.90
C ASN A 167 -17.21 -4.52 7.13
N ASN A 168 -16.87 -5.29 6.11
CA ASN A 168 -15.74 -5.00 5.24
C ASN A 168 -15.93 -3.64 4.55
N ILE A 169 -17.07 -3.41 3.91
CA ILE A 169 -17.44 -2.16 3.25
C ILE A 169 -17.35 -0.97 4.22
N ARG A 170 -18.02 -1.08 5.36
CA ARG A 170 -18.09 -0.01 6.37
C ARG A 170 -16.69 0.40 6.87
N LEU A 171 -15.86 -0.58 7.19
CA LEU A 171 -14.52 -0.34 7.72
C LEU A 171 -13.58 0.19 6.65
N THR A 172 -13.66 -0.34 5.43
CA THR A 172 -12.92 0.19 4.29
C THR A 172 -13.29 1.65 4.02
N ALA A 173 -14.59 2.00 4.01
CA ALA A 173 -15.05 3.37 3.83
C ALA A 173 -14.55 4.31 4.93
N GLU A 174 -14.51 3.85 6.19
CA GLU A 174 -13.98 4.64 7.31
C GLU A 174 -12.48 4.95 7.14
N ILE A 175 -11.69 3.93 6.79
CA ILE A 175 -10.25 4.10 6.59
C ILE A 175 -9.96 4.92 5.32
N LEU A 176 -10.71 4.68 4.23
CA LEU A 176 -10.64 5.48 3.00
C LEU A 176 -10.87 6.97 3.29
N SER A 177 -11.93 7.29 4.03
CA SER A 177 -12.23 8.66 4.43
C SER A 177 -11.10 9.29 5.26
N TYR A 178 -10.49 8.51 6.15
CA TYR A 178 -9.33 8.94 6.92
C TYR A 178 -8.14 9.26 6.01
N ILE A 179 -7.81 8.39 5.06
CA ILE A 179 -6.69 8.60 4.12
C ILE A 179 -6.93 9.86 3.29
N ARG A 180 -8.15 10.09 2.77
CA ARG A 180 -8.50 11.30 2.03
C ARG A 180 -8.33 12.58 2.87
N GLY A 181 -8.49 12.48 4.18
CA GLY A 181 -8.29 13.60 5.11
C GLY A 181 -6.82 13.92 5.41
N ILE A 182 -5.90 13.01 5.17
CA ILE A 182 -4.47 13.18 5.48
C ILE A 182 -3.56 13.16 4.25
N GLU A 183 -4.08 12.88 3.05
CA GLU A 183 -3.27 12.87 1.83
C GLU A 183 -2.71 14.26 1.50
N PRO A 184 -1.50 14.34 0.94
CA PRO A 184 -0.94 15.62 0.49
C PRO A 184 -1.81 16.26 -0.60
N ARG A 185 -1.92 17.58 -0.60
CA ARG A 185 -2.82 18.33 -1.51
C ARG A 185 -2.64 18.02 -2.99
N GLU A 186 -1.43 17.69 -3.40
CA GLU A 186 -1.08 17.48 -4.82
C GLU A 186 -0.99 15.99 -5.19
N ILE A 187 -1.31 15.10 -4.26
CA ILE A 187 -1.18 13.64 -4.46
C ILE A 187 -2.51 12.98 -4.09
N THR A 188 -3.15 12.36 -5.05
CA THR A 188 -4.25 11.43 -4.77
C THR A 188 -3.64 10.06 -4.46
N ILE A 189 -3.75 9.62 -3.22
CA ILE A 189 -3.26 8.31 -2.81
C ILE A 189 -4.08 7.23 -3.52
N SER A 190 -3.39 6.28 -4.17
CA SER A 190 -4.04 5.10 -4.72
C SER A 190 -4.47 4.18 -3.59
N ILE A 191 -5.75 3.84 -3.57
CA ILE A 191 -6.32 2.99 -2.51
C ILE A 191 -6.86 1.73 -3.17
N GLY A 192 -6.37 0.58 -2.71
CA GLY A 192 -6.92 -0.73 -2.96
C GLY A 192 -7.83 -1.19 -1.83
N GLY A 193 -8.55 -2.26 -2.06
CA GLY A 193 -9.36 -2.92 -1.05
C GLY A 193 -9.50 -4.40 -1.35
N GLU A 194 -9.73 -5.19 -0.31
CA GLU A 194 -9.87 -6.63 -0.39
C GLU A 194 -11.33 -7.04 -0.29
N ILE A 195 -11.75 -7.96 -1.17
CA ILE A 195 -13.08 -8.55 -1.17
C ILE A 195 -12.96 -10.05 -0.85
N GLY A 196 -14.01 -10.63 -0.32
CA GLY A 196 -14.05 -12.06 0.00
C GLY A 196 -13.38 -12.41 1.33
N GLU A 197 -13.47 -13.68 1.66
CA GLU A 197 -12.93 -14.25 2.89
C GLU A 197 -11.51 -14.77 2.69
N ILE A 198 -10.66 -14.58 3.69
CA ILE A 198 -9.28 -15.08 3.67
C ILE A 198 -9.29 -16.62 3.79
N GLY A 199 -8.73 -17.30 2.78
CA GLY A 199 -8.55 -18.75 2.79
C GLY A 199 -9.80 -19.57 2.45
N GLY A 200 -10.88 -18.89 2.06
CA GLY A 200 -12.09 -19.52 1.56
C GLY A 200 -12.07 -19.82 0.05
N GLU A 201 -13.19 -19.59 -0.60
CA GLU A 201 -13.34 -19.72 -2.05
C GLU A 201 -12.85 -18.47 -2.78
N ASN A 202 -12.67 -18.56 -4.09
CA ASN A 202 -12.35 -17.37 -4.90
C ASN A 202 -13.53 -16.39 -4.89
N SER A 203 -13.20 -15.10 -4.80
CA SER A 203 -14.19 -14.03 -4.88
C SER A 203 -14.98 -14.06 -6.19
N THR A 204 -16.24 -13.71 -6.12
CA THR A 204 -17.19 -13.71 -7.24
C THR A 204 -17.40 -12.29 -7.80
N ASP A 205 -17.96 -12.22 -9.02
CA ASP A 205 -18.37 -10.94 -9.62
C ASP A 205 -19.47 -10.24 -8.81
N GLU A 206 -20.31 -11.00 -8.11
CA GLU A 206 -21.37 -10.48 -7.25
C GLU A 206 -20.78 -9.81 -6.01
N GLU A 207 -19.86 -10.46 -5.31
CA GLU A 207 -19.16 -9.88 -4.16
C GLU A 207 -18.42 -8.59 -4.54
N LEU A 208 -17.74 -8.57 -5.70
CA LEU A 208 -17.08 -7.37 -6.19
C LEU A 208 -18.07 -6.23 -6.44
N LYS A 209 -19.22 -6.52 -7.05
CA LYS A 209 -20.25 -5.51 -7.33
C LYS A 209 -20.83 -4.95 -6.04
N GLU A 210 -21.21 -5.82 -5.09
CA GLU A 210 -21.76 -5.40 -3.81
C GLU A 210 -20.75 -4.58 -3.00
N TYR A 211 -19.48 -4.99 -2.98
CA TYR A 211 -18.43 -4.24 -2.32
C TYR A 211 -18.25 -2.83 -2.94
N LEU A 212 -18.15 -2.73 -4.26
CA LEU A 212 -17.99 -1.45 -4.94
C LEU A 212 -19.23 -0.55 -4.80
N ASN A 213 -20.44 -1.12 -4.85
CA ASN A 213 -21.68 -0.37 -4.66
C ASN A 213 -21.76 0.20 -3.24
N GLY A 214 -21.32 -0.56 -2.25
CA GLY A 214 -21.33 -0.12 -0.86
C GLY A 214 -20.28 0.94 -0.51
N LEU A 215 -19.27 1.13 -1.36
CA LEU A 215 -18.24 2.18 -1.20
C LEU A 215 -18.59 3.49 -1.92
N GLN A 216 -19.65 3.54 -2.72
CA GLN A 216 -20.15 4.75 -3.40
C GLN A 216 -20.98 5.63 -2.47
#